data_2bf520b384d7cac877122f7b63de1ca7
#
_entry.id   2bf520b384d7cac877122f7b63de1ca7
#
_cell.length_a   1.000
_cell.length_b   1.000
_cell.length_c   1.000
_cell.angle_alpha   90.00
_cell.angle_beta   90.00
_cell.angle_gamma   90.00
#
_symmetry.space_group_name_H-M   'P 1'
#
loop_
_entity.id
_entity.type
_entity.pdbx_description
1 polymer ?
#
loop_
_entity_poly.entity_id
_entity_poly.type
_entity_poly.pdbx_seq_one_letter_code
_entity_poly.pdbx_strand_id
1 'polypeptide(L)'
;DFSADLFNYNHKKIEIKDEIKANEILDKLSNSFKIEDVTKKPGKKDSKFPYTTSTLQQDASNKLGMNAKKTMSIAQKLYEGIDLANETVGLISYMRTDSTRLSNDFISKTYKFIEAKYGKEYLGSVKLSKKKDNVQDAHEAIRPTDINRTPESVKPYLTNEQFKLYRMIYYRALASLMATAKTENTTIILDNNNYQFKATGQVVTFDGYLKVYGEYEDTKDEVLPAFDKYKTNVILSNDITKEQHFTKAPARYTEAKLIKEMEELGIGRPSTYAKTMDTIKTRGYVKIVDKRFVPTEIGIEITDKLQEHFSHLINVEYTANMENDLDKISEGTAVWTKILDDFYKQFEPSVKEAFDNMPKKEPEKVGEDCPECGNPLVKRKGKYGEFVACSNFPECKYIKPTEKEIKEICKCPNCNEGMIIEKRSKRGKVFYGCNNYPDCKTAYWDLPIGEKCPDCNAMLTKKNNIIKCSECDYQK
;
A
#
# COMPACT_ATOMS: atom_id res chain seq x y z
N ASP A 1 30.57 -7.05 22.35
CA ASP A 1 30.86 -7.81 21.12
C ASP A 1 30.40 -6.98 19.92
N PHE A 2 31.09 -7.11 18.78
CA PHE A 2 30.74 -6.48 17.53
C PHE A 2 31.19 -7.36 16.37
N SER A 3 30.66 -7.13 15.17
CA SER A 3 31.05 -7.84 13.94
C SER A 3 31.87 -6.93 13.03
N ALA A 4 32.76 -7.52 12.26
CA ALA A 4 33.55 -6.84 11.26
C ALA A 4 33.60 -7.68 9.98
N ASP A 5 33.39 -7.05 8.84
CA ASP A 5 33.34 -7.69 7.55
C ASP A 5 34.67 -7.52 6.80
N LEU A 6 35.12 -8.58 6.14
CA LEU A 6 36.27 -8.53 5.24
C LEU A 6 35.98 -7.60 4.06
N PHE A 7 36.87 -6.62 3.80
CA PHE A 7 36.67 -5.68 2.71
C PHE A 7 37.90 -5.46 1.83
N ASN A 8 39.14 -5.69 2.34
CA ASN A 8 40.38 -5.54 1.58
C ASN A 8 41.36 -6.70 1.80
N TYR A 9 42.27 -6.85 0.86
CA TYR A 9 43.50 -7.61 0.99
C TYR A 9 44.67 -6.75 0.49
N ASN A 10 45.73 -6.60 1.27
CA ASN A 10 46.86 -5.69 0.98
C ASN A 10 46.36 -4.27 0.59
N HIS A 11 45.43 -3.70 1.34
CA HIS A 11 44.77 -2.37 1.12
C HIS A 11 44.03 -2.22 -0.24
N LYS A 12 43.77 -3.34 -0.93
CA LYS A 12 42.98 -3.36 -2.17
C LYS A 12 41.66 -4.11 -1.94
N LYS A 13 40.60 -3.60 -2.51
CA LYS A 13 39.28 -4.24 -2.43
C LYS A 13 39.39 -5.71 -2.90
N ILE A 14 38.88 -6.62 -2.08
CA ILE A 14 38.80 -8.04 -2.40
C ILE A 14 37.38 -8.41 -2.78
N GLU A 15 37.23 -9.28 -3.74
CA GLU A 15 35.97 -9.90 -4.12
C GLU A 15 36.10 -11.41 -4.03
N ILE A 16 35.20 -12.05 -3.30
CA ILE A 16 35.17 -13.51 -3.12
C ILE A 16 34.01 -14.04 -3.95
N LYS A 17 34.29 -14.80 -4.98
CA LYS A 17 33.32 -15.29 -5.97
C LYS A 17 32.84 -16.71 -5.75
N ASP A 18 33.62 -17.49 -5.01
CA ASP A 18 33.38 -18.91 -4.79
C ASP A 18 33.79 -19.35 -3.38
N GLU A 19 33.35 -20.55 -3.03
CA GLU A 19 33.62 -21.16 -1.72
C GLU A 19 35.07 -21.55 -1.54
N ILE A 20 35.76 -21.97 -2.61
CA ILE A 20 37.16 -22.36 -2.55
C ILE A 20 38.00 -21.19 -2.06
N LYS A 21 37.78 -20.03 -2.68
CA LYS A 21 38.48 -18.80 -2.29
C LYS A 21 38.15 -18.36 -0.86
N ALA A 22 36.91 -18.53 -0.43
CA ALA A 22 36.50 -18.23 0.94
C ALA A 22 37.23 -19.15 1.94
N ASN A 23 37.36 -20.44 1.66
CA ASN A 23 38.09 -21.42 2.49
C ASN A 23 39.60 -21.09 2.54
N GLU A 24 40.25 -20.84 1.38
CA GLU A 24 41.65 -20.40 1.35
C GLU A 24 41.95 -19.17 2.21
N ILE A 25 40.99 -18.25 2.30
CA ILE A 25 41.14 -17.08 3.15
C ILE A 25 41.00 -17.48 4.61
N LEU A 26 39.97 -18.25 4.98
CA LEU A 26 39.77 -18.72 6.36
C LEU A 26 40.99 -19.45 6.89
N ASP A 27 41.61 -20.34 6.09
CA ASP A 27 42.82 -21.10 6.47
C ASP A 27 44.02 -20.20 6.76
N LYS A 28 44.04 -18.97 6.22
CA LYS A 28 45.11 -17.99 6.44
C LYS A 28 44.85 -17.04 7.60
N LEU A 29 43.63 -17.02 8.13
CA LEU A 29 43.27 -16.17 9.24
C LEU A 29 43.63 -16.82 10.57
N SER A 30 44.03 -16.00 11.51
CA SER A 30 44.20 -16.37 12.92
C SER A 30 43.05 -15.81 13.76
N ASN A 31 42.91 -16.28 14.99
CA ASN A 31 41.91 -15.68 15.92
C ASN A 31 42.36 -14.30 16.44
N SER A 32 43.53 -13.81 16.08
CA SER A 32 44.11 -12.57 16.57
C SER A 32 44.07 -11.49 15.51
N PHE A 33 43.43 -10.38 15.80
CA PHE A 33 43.25 -9.22 14.92
C PHE A 33 43.98 -8.02 15.50
N LYS A 34 44.81 -7.37 14.70
CA LYS A 34 45.46 -6.12 15.06
C LYS A 34 44.54 -4.95 14.72
N ILE A 35 44.35 -4.02 15.65
CA ILE A 35 43.67 -2.77 15.35
C ILE A 35 44.62 -1.91 14.52
N GLU A 36 44.26 -1.66 13.27
CA GLU A 36 45.04 -0.87 12.33
C GLU A 36 44.65 0.61 12.41
N ASP A 37 43.34 0.90 12.45
CA ASP A 37 42.84 2.27 12.53
C ASP A 37 41.49 2.32 13.28
N VAL A 38 41.30 3.46 13.97
CA VAL A 38 40.03 3.83 14.62
C VAL A 38 39.72 5.28 14.29
N THR A 39 38.80 5.47 13.36
CA THR A 39 38.40 6.81 12.91
C THR A 39 37.02 7.16 13.43
N LYS A 40 36.90 8.33 14.07
CA LYS A 40 35.65 8.95 14.49
C LYS A 40 35.36 10.17 13.65
N LYS A 41 34.20 10.23 13.02
CA LYS A 41 33.78 11.35 12.16
C LYS A 41 32.41 11.86 12.58
N PRO A 42 32.24 13.18 12.73
CA PRO A 42 30.91 13.76 12.94
C PRO A 42 30.04 13.54 11.70
N GLY A 43 28.80 13.16 11.93
CA GLY A 43 27.77 13.03 10.92
C GLY A 43 26.56 13.90 11.22
N LYS A 44 25.68 14.03 10.25
CA LYS A 44 24.40 14.74 10.37
C LYS A 44 23.31 13.90 9.74
N LYS A 45 22.12 13.91 10.36
CA LYS A 45 20.92 13.30 9.82
C LYS A 45 19.83 14.36 9.75
N ASP A 46 19.43 14.70 8.52
CA ASP A 46 18.43 15.73 8.29
C ASP A 46 17.02 15.17 8.36
N SER A 47 16.08 15.92 8.93
CA SER A 47 14.65 15.59 8.86
C SER A 47 14.18 15.60 7.40
N LYS A 48 13.14 14.83 7.13
CA LYS A 48 12.50 14.84 5.82
C LYS A 48 11.59 16.07 5.68
N PHE A 49 11.18 16.40 4.45
CA PHE A 49 10.18 17.44 4.20
C PHE A 49 8.81 17.08 4.82
N PRO A 50 7.92 18.05 5.05
CA PRO A 50 6.53 17.79 5.36
C PRO A 50 5.90 16.91 4.28
N TYR A 51 4.77 16.28 4.57
CA TYR A 51 4.15 15.36 3.64
C TYR A 51 3.55 16.05 2.41
N THR A 52 3.81 15.47 1.25
CA THR A 52 2.97 15.54 0.06
C THR A 52 1.98 14.36 0.07
N THR A 53 1.01 14.35 -0.86
CA THR A 53 0.09 13.21 -1.01
C THR A 53 0.84 11.90 -1.23
N SER A 54 1.82 11.89 -2.12
CA SER A 54 2.61 10.70 -2.43
C SER A 54 3.39 10.19 -1.21
N THR A 55 4.13 11.05 -0.55
CA THR A 55 4.94 10.66 0.61
C THR A 55 4.09 10.26 1.82
N LEU A 56 2.88 10.85 1.99
CA LEU A 56 1.92 10.42 3.00
C LEU A 56 1.41 9.02 2.72
N GLN A 57 1.02 8.72 1.48
CA GLN A 57 0.55 7.39 1.08
C GLN A 57 1.64 6.33 1.25
N GLN A 58 2.89 6.65 0.88
CA GLN A 58 4.04 5.76 1.05
C GLN A 58 4.29 5.42 2.53
N ASP A 59 4.38 6.44 3.39
CA ASP A 59 4.64 6.23 4.81
C ASP A 59 3.46 5.59 5.54
N ALA A 60 2.22 5.93 5.19
CA ALA A 60 1.03 5.28 5.74
C ALA A 60 0.98 3.78 5.37
N SER A 61 1.36 3.42 4.14
CA SER A 61 1.45 2.03 3.71
C SER A 61 2.54 1.28 4.46
N ASN A 62 3.75 1.85 4.56
CA ASN A 62 4.90 1.19 5.15
C ASN A 62 4.82 1.10 6.69
N LYS A 63 4.37 2.17 7.36
CA LYS A 63 4.44 2.31 8.82
C LYS A 63 3.13 1.99 9.52
N LEU A 64 1.99 2.26 8.88
CA LEU A 64 0.66 2.04 9.45
C LEU A 64 -0.12 0.88 8.81
N GLY A 65 0.40 0.28 7.73
CA GLY A 65 -0.28 -0.77 6.98
C GLY A 65 -1.56 -0.30 6.28
N MET A 66 -1.70 1.00 6.03
CA MET A 66 -2.86 1.59 5.36
C MET A 66 -2.61 1.72 3.86
N ASN A 67 -3.50 1.17 3.04
CA ASN A 67 -3.40 1.38 1.59
C ASN A 67 -3.75 2.84 1.21
N ALA A 68 -3.38 3.26 0.00
CA ALA A 68 -3.55 4.64 -0.47
C ALA A 68 -5.02 5.11 -0.41
N LYS A 69 -5.98 4.27 -0.82
CA LYS A 69 -7.42 4.59 -0.77
C LYS A 69 -7.89 4.87 0.66
N LYS A 70 -7.50 4.02 1.60
CA LYS A 70 -7.85 4.17 3.03
C LYS A 70 -7.18 5.41 3.62
N THR A 71 -5.89 5.62 3.32
CA THR A 71 -5.15 6.80 3.74
C THR A 71 -5.84 8.09 3.30
N MET A 72 -6.22 8.18 2.02
CA MET A 72 -6.91 9.35 1.50
C MET A 72 -8.31 9.55 2.08
N SER A 73 -9.05 8.47 2.32
CA SER A 73 -10.37 8.55 2.96
C SER A 73 -10.29 9.07 4.40
N ILE A 74 -9.27 8.66 5.15
CA ILE A 74 -9.05 9.15 6.52
C ILE A 74 -8.56 10.60 6.49
N ALA A 75 -7.61 10.94 5.62
CA ALA A 75 -7.11 12.29 5.46
C ALA A 75 -8.22 13.27 5.06
N GLN A 76 -9.16 12.85 4.19
CA GLN A 76 -10.33 13.64 3.82
C GLN A 76 -11.19 14.00 5.04
N LYS A 77 -11.46 13.03 5.92
CA LYS A 77 -12.21 13.27 7.16
C LYS A 77 -11.48 14.21 8.11
N LEU A 78 -10.16 14.05 8.25
CA LEU A 78 -9.34 14.94 9.08
C LEU A 78 -9.31 16.38 8.54
N TYR A 79 -9.44 16.56 7.24
CA TYR A 79 -9.51 17.86 6.58
C TYR A 79 -10.90 18.50 6.67
N GLU A 80 -11.96 17.74 6.38
CA GLU A 80 -13.34 18.25 6.32
C GLU A 80 -13.85 18.70 7.69
N GLY A 81 -13.48 18.02 8.75
CA GLY A 81 -13.82 18.39 10.12
C GLY A 81 -13.95 17.21 11.06
N ILE A 82 -13.50 17.45 12.27
CA ILE A 82 -13.65 16.56 13.42
C ILE A 82 -14.39 17.34 14.50
N ASP A 83 -15.42 16.73 15.08
CA ASP A 83 -16.15 17.30 16.19
C ASP A 83 -15.30 17.20 17.46
N LEU A 84 -14.77 18.31 17.91
CA LEU A 84 -14.14 18.49 19.20
C LEU A 84 -15.21 18.93 20.22
N ALA A 85 -14.87 19.00 21.50
CA ALA A 85 -15.84 19.29 22.56
C ALA A 85 -16.67 20.56 22.29
N ASN A 86 -16.08 21.61 21.70
CA ASN A 86 -16.72 22.91 21.54
C ASN A 86 -16.76 23.43 20.10
N GLU A 87 -16.19 22.71 19.14
CA GLU A 87 -16.07 23.13 17.74
C GLU A 87 -15.91 21.96 16.78
N THR A 88 -16.37 22.11 15.55
CA THR A 88 -16.04 21.22 14.44
C THR A 88 -14.93 21.86 13.62
N VAL A 89 -13.77 21.18 13.47
CA VAL A 89 -12.59 21.79 12.85
C VAL A 89 -11.79 20.81 12.02
N GLY A 90 -11.31 21.26 10.86
CA GLY A 90 -10.32 20.52 10.08
C GLY A 90 -8.98 20.46 10.82
N LEU A 91 -8.48 19.27 11.05
CA LEU A 91 -7.23 19.05 11.79
C LEU A 91 -5.97 19.13 10.92
N ILE A 92 -6.11 18.97 9.60
CA ILE A 92 -4.98 19.03 8.65
C ILE A 92 -5.27 20.00 7.50
N SER A 93 -4.21 20.49 6.84
CA SER A 93 -4.30 21.20 5.56
C SER A 93 -4.79 20.28 4.45
N TYR A 94 -5.09 20.84 3.29
CA TYR A 94 -5.59 20.06 2.15
C TYR A 94 -4.64 18.94 1.76
N MET A 95 -5.15 17.71 1.71
CA MET A 95 -4.36 16.49 1.59
C MET A 95 -3.99 16.12 0.16
N ARG A 96 -4.51 16.81 -0.87
CA ARG A 96 -4.12 16.58 -2.27
C ARG A 96 -3.16 17.67 -2.70
N THR A 97 -1.90 17.48 -2.44
CA THR A 97 -0.83 18.42 -2.73
C THR A 97 0.47 17.71 -3.04
N ASP A 98 1.24 18.27 -3.93
CA ASP A 98 2.64 17.92 -4.22
C ASP A 98 3.63 18.94 -3.66
N SER A 99 3.12 20.01 -3.04
CA SER A 99 3.91 21.05 -2.39
C SER A 99 4.45 20.59 -1.03
N THR A 100 5.69 20.97 -0.75
CA THR A 100 6.33 20.80 0.57
C THR A 100 6.41 22.15 1.32
N ARG A 101 5.80 23.20 0.79
CA ARG A 101 5.79 24.55 1.36
C ARG A 101 4.95 24.60 2.63
N LEU A 102 5.41 25.37 3.62
CA LEU A 102 4.66 25.72 4.82
C LEU A 102 4.40 27.23 4.84
N SER A 103 3.26 27.68 5.34
CA SER A 103 2.98 29.10 5.50
C SER A 103 3.86 29.74 6.58
N ASN A 104 4.17 31.00 6.40
CA ASN A 104 4.98 31.76 7.38
C ASN A 104 4.32 31.84 8.76
N ASP A 105 2.98 31.90 8.81
CA ASP A 105 2.22 31.87 10.06
C ASP A 105 2.43 30.55 10.81
N PHE A 106 2.27 29.42 10.10
CA PHE A 106 2.50 28.09 10.69
C PHE A 106 3.94 27.89 11.15
N ILE A 107 4.91 28.32 10.34
CA ILE A 107 6.35 28.26 10.70
C ILE A 107 6.60 29.04 11.98
N SER A 108 6.12 30.30 12.06
CA SER A 108 6.31 31.17 13.21
C SER A 108 5.72 30.59 14.49
N LYS A 109 4.48 30.07 14.42
CA LYS A 109 3.80 29.42 15.54
C LYS A 109 4.54 28.15 15.98
N THR A 110 5.01 27.35 15.00
CA THR A 110 5.72 26.12 15.29
C THR A 110 7.09 26.39 15.92
N TYR A 111 7.81 27.41 15.50
CA TYR A 111 9.07 27.79 16.15
C TYR A 111 8.89 28.19 17.60
N LYS A 112 7.85 29.01 17.92
CA LYS A 112 7.52 29.34 19.31
C LYS A 112 7.19 28.10 20.12
N PHE A 113 6.45 27.16 19.53
CA PHE A 113 6.13 25.88 20.17
C PHE A 113 7.38 25.03 20.44
N ILE A 114 8.29 24.92 19.45
CA ILE A 114 9.55 24.17 19.61
C ILE A 114 10.40 24.80 20.72
N GLU A 115 10.59 26.11 20.70
CA GLU A 115 11.41 26.81 21.70
C GLU A 115 10.84 26.63 23.13
N ALA A 116 9.51 26.75 23.27
CA ALA A 116 8.86 26.64 24.57
C ALA A 116 8.88 25.20 25.12
N LYS A 117 8.78 24.19 24.25
CA LYS A 117 8.62 22.79 24.68
C LYS A 117 9.90 22.00 24.71
N TYR A 118 10.84 22.28 23.80
CA TYR A 118 12.05 21.50 23.61
C TYR A 118 13.34 22.29 23.85
N GLY A 119 13.29 23.61 23.74
CA GLY A 119 14.46 24.47 23.87
C GLY A 119 14.91 25.07 22.54
N LYS A 120 15.69 26.15 22.64
CA LYS A 120 16.17 26.93 21.49
C LYS A 120 17.10 26.11 20.58
N GLU A 121 17.85 25.19 21.14
CA GLU A 121 18.78 24.32 20.43
C GLU A 121 18.07 23.35 19.45
N TYR A 122 16.77 23.11 19.62
CA TYR A 122 15.95 22.29 18.73
C TYR A 122 15.36 23.05 17.54
N LEU A 123 15.57 24.36 17.47
CA LEU A 123 15.11 25.14 16.32
C LEU A 123 15.94 24.79 15.08
N GLY A 124 15.26 24.38 14.02
CA GLY A 124 15.85 24.11 12.72
C GLY A 124 15.70 25.27 11.75
N SER A 125 16.02 25.02 10.48
CA SER A 125 15.80 25.96 9.39
C SER A 125 14.71 25.43 8.44
N VAL A 126 14.00 26.35 7.82
CA VAL A 126 13.04 26.00 6.75
C VAL A 126 13.81 25.42 5.57
N LYS A 127 13.47 24.21 5.18
CA LYS A 127 14.07 23.55 4.02
C LYS A 127 13.36 24.02 2.75
N LEU A 128 14.14 24.52 1.81
CA LEU A 128 13.64 24.84 0.47
C LEU A 128 13.79 23.61 -0.42
N SER A 129 12.68 23.13 -0.97
CA SER A 129 12.75 22.13 -2.04
C SER A 129 13.33 22.78 -3.30
N LYS A 130 14.11 22.04 -4.07
CA LYS A 130 14.42 22.48 -5.44
C LYS A 130 13.08 22.60 -6.17
N LYS A 131 12.83 23.74 -6.85
CA LYS A 131 11.64 23.88 -7.71
C LYS A 131 11.63 22.71 -8.68
N LYS A 132 10.61 21.87 -8.59
CA LYS A 132 10.24 20.99 -9.68
C LYS A 132 9.37 21.83 -10.61
N ASP A 133 9.64 21.79 -11.90
CA ASP A 133 8.96 22.64 -12.91
C ASP A 133 7.42 22.46 -12.95
N ASN A 134 6.88 21.45 -12.29
CA ASN A 134 5.46 21.04 -12.36
C ASN A 134 4.77 20.99 -10.98
N VAL A 135 5.20 21.76 -9.98
CA VAL A 135 4.51 21.83 -8.69
C VAL A 135 3.40 22.87 -8.76
N GLN A 136 2.16 22.46 -8.57
CA GLN A 136 1.05 23.38 -8.33
C GLN A 136 1.28 24.12 -7.00
N ASP A 137 1.91 25.27 -7.06
CA ASP A 137 2.37 26.07 -5.91
C ASP A 137 1.21 26.71 -5.10
N ALA A 138 -0.04 26.43 -5.51
CA ALA A 138 -1.25 26.96 -4.88
C ALA A 138 -1.52 26.39 -3.48
N HIS A 139 -1.01 25.20 -3.17
CA HIS A 139 -1.27 24.52 -1.90
C HIS A 139 -0.04 24.49 -0.99
N GLU A 140 -0.29 24.30 0.29
CA GLU A 140 0.75 23.98 1.27
C GLU A 140 0.96 22.47 1.37
N ALA A 141 2.03 22.05 2.04
CA ALA A 141 2.25 20.69 2.47
C ALA A 141 1.13 20.20 3.40
N ILE A 142 1.00 18.89 3.56
CA ILE A 142 0.08 18.28 4.52
C ILE A 142 0.67 18.45 5.93
N ARG A 143 0.00 19.24 6.75
CA ARG A 143 0.39 19.62 8.10
C ARG A 143 -0.81 19.77 9.03
N PRO A 144 -0.65 19.77 10.35
CA PRO A 144 -1.74 20.16 11.25
C PRO A 144 -2.16 21.63 10.99
N THR A 145 -3.44 21.92 11.15
CA THR A 145 -3.96 23.29 11.03
C THR A 145 -3.46 24.17 12.17
N ASP A 146 -3.29 23.59 13.36
CA ASP A 146 -2.76 24.26 14.55
C ASP A 146 -1.76 23.34 15.28
N ILE A 147 -0.54 23.82 15.50
CA ILE A 147 0.51 23.06 16.19
C ILE A 147 0.18 22.78 17.66
N ASN A 148 -0.68 23.58 18.28
CA ASN A 148 -1.11 23.37 19.67
C ASN A 148 -2.14 22.24 19.83
N ARG A 149 -2.80 21.81 18.75
CA ARG A 149 -3.63 20.60 18.74
C ARG A 149 -2.76 19.36 18.65
N THR A 150 -2.09 19.04 19.75
CA THR A 150 -1.21 17.87 19.80
C THR A 150 -2.01 16.58 19.57
N PRO A 151 -1.38 15.50 19.06
CA PRO A 151 -2.05 14.22 18.88
C PRO A 151 -2.78 13.76 20.15
N GLU A 152 -2.14 13.91 21.31
CA GLU A 152 -2.68 13.51 22.61
C GLU A 152 -3.94 14.31 22.98
N SER A 153 -3.98 15.62 22.69
CA SER A 153 -5.13 16.48 23.00
C SER A 153 -6.36 16.16 22.16
N VAL A 154 -6.18 15.71 20.91
CA VAL A 154 -7.31 15.38 20.01
C VAL A 154 -7.67 13.90 20.00
N LYS A 155 -6.85 13.05 20.64
CA LYS A 155 -7.06 11.61 20.68
C LYS A 155 -8.47 11.16 21.11
N PRO A 156 -9.13 11.77 22.12
CA PRO A 156 -10.47 11.38 22.55
C PRO A 156 -11.54 11.51 21.46
N TYR A 157 -11.32 12.35 20.45
CA TYR A 157 -12.27 12.67 19.38
C TYR A 157 -12.00 11.91 18.09
N LEU A 158 -10.92 11.11 18.04
CA LEU A 158 -10.47 10.41 16.86
C LEU A 158 -10.66 8.91 16.97
N THR A 159 -11.02 8.26 15.87
CA THR A 159 -10.84 6.82 15.76
C THR A 159 -9.35 6.46 15.82
N ASN A 160 -9.03 5.22 16.17
CA ASN A 160 -7.64 4.76 16.24
C ASN A 160 -6.87 4.99 14.92
N GLU A 161 -7.53 4.82 13.78
CA GLU A 161 -6.93 5.02 12.47
C GLU A 161 -6.72 6.50 12.15
N GLN A 162 -7.68 7.36 12.48
CA GLN A 162 -7.55 8.81 12.36
C GLN A 162 -6.42 9.33 13.27
N PHE A 163 -6.36 8.84 14.50
CA PHE A 163 -5.29 9.21 15.44
C PHE A 163 -3.91 8.83 14.93
N LYS A 164 -3.72 7.60 14.44
CA LYS A 164 -2.43 7.16 13.89
C LYS A 164 -1.99 8.01 12.70
N LEU A 165 -2.91 8.31 11.78
CA LEU A 165 -2.59 9.12 10.61
C LEU A 165 -2.31 10.57 10.99
N TYR A 166 -3.14 11.18 11.85
CA TYR A 166 -2.93 12.55 12.35
C TYR A 166 -1.60 12.69 13.08
N ARG A 167 -1.28 11.74 13.98
CA ARG A 167 -0.02 11.71 14.73
C ARG A 167 1.19 11.68 13.80
N MET A 168 1.14 10.86 12.76
CA MET A 168 2.20 10.78 11.76
C MET A 168 2.37 12.09 10.99
N ILE A 169 1.27 12.73 10.58
CA ILE A 169 1.28 14.03 9.89
C ILE A 169 1.83 15.12 10.82
N TYR A 170 1.35 15.16 12.06
CA TYR A 170 1.76 16.15 13.05
C TYR A 170 3.26 16.12 13.31
N TYR A 171 3.79 14.94 13.66
CA TYR A 171 5.20 14.82 13.99
C TYR A 171 6.12 15.01 12.78
N ARG A 172 5.65 14.66 11.57
CA ARG A 172 6.41 14.93 10.35
C ARG A 172 6.55 16.43 10.09
N ALA A 173 5.45 17.18 10.22
CA ALA A 173 5.46 18.64 10.05
C ALA A 173 6.31 19.32 11.13
N LEU A 174 6.17 18.91 12.38
CA LEU A 174 6.99 19.42 13.50
C LEU A 174 8.47 19.14 13.27
N ALA A 175 8.84 17.89 12.98
CA ALA A 175 10.21 17.45 12.72
C ALA A 175 10.86 18.19 11.55
N SER A 176 10.10 18.57 10.54
CA SER A 176 10.62 19.30 9.37
C SER A 176 11.18 20.70 9.70
N LEU A 177 10.76 21.28 10.82
CA LEU A 177 11.18 22.59 11.32
C LEU A 177 12.16 22.48 12.52
N MET A 178 12.48 21.26 12.96
CA MET A 178 13.43 21.02 14.05
C MET A 178 14.87 20.88 13.55
N ALA A 179 15.80 21.07 14.47
CA ALA A 179 17.23 20.97 14.23
C ALA A 179 17.63 19.57 13.71
N THR A 180 18.62 19.54 12.84
CA THR A 180 19.27 18.32 12.35
C THR A 180 19.84 17.50 13.50
N ALA A 181 19.66 16.20 13.49
CA ALA A 181 20.30 15.29 14.44
C ALA A 181 21.81 15.19 14.12
N LYS A 182 22.63 15.14 15.17
CA LYS A 182 24.08 14.95 15.05
C LYS A 182 24.44 13.54 15.44
N THR A 183 25.36 12.94 14.70
CA THR A 183 25.84 11.58 14.97
C THR A 183 27.36 11.57 15.03
N GLU A 184 27.93 10.60 15.70
CA GLU A 184 29.33 10.22 15.61
C GLU A 184 29.41 8.86 14.92
N ASN A 185 30.08 8.80 13.78
CA ASN A 185 30.32 7.57 13.03
C ASN A 185 31.70 7.05 13.38
N THR A 186 31.79 5.87 13.98
CA THR A 186 33.05 5.19 14.29
C THR A 186 33.32 4.13 13.25
N THR A 187 34.52 4.13 12.71
CA THR A 187 35.00 3.08 11.81
C THR A 187 36.25 2.45 12.45
N ILE A 188 36.28 1.16 12.55
CA ILE A 188 37.41 0.36 13.04
C ILE A 188 37.91 -0.50 11.89
N ILE A 189 39.21 -0.43 11.64
CA ILE A 189 39.92 -1.30 10.68
C ILE A 189 40.77 -2.28 11.48
N LEU A 190 40.56 -3.55 11.21
CA LEU A 190 41.29 -4.67 11.81
C LEU A 190 42.11 -5.33 10.74
N ASP A 191 43.37 -5.64 11.02
CA ASP A 191 44.24 -6.44 10.16
C ASP A 191 44.44 -7.86 10.72
N ASN A 192 44.37 -8.83 9.85
CA ASN A 192 44.74 -10.24 10.12
C ASN A 192 45.40 -10.80 8.88
N ASN A 193 46.73 -10.94 8.95
CA ASN A 193 47.59 -11.45 7.85
C ASN A 193 47.36 -10.69 6.51
N ASN A 194 47.34 -9.35 6.57
CA ASN A 194 47.06 -8.43 5.46
C ASN A 194 45.61 -8.49 4.92
N TYR A 195 44.72 -9.24 5.53
CA TYR A 195 43.29 -9.16 5.31
C TYR A 195 42.72 -8.13 6.23
N GLN A 196 42.06 -7.09 5.64
CA GLN A 196 41.48 -6.00 6.40
C GLN A 196 39.98 -6.21 6.59
N PHE A 197 39.55 -6.12 7.85
CA PHE A 197 38.16 -6.21 8.25
C PHE A 197 37.69 -4.85 8.74
N LYS A 198 36.44 -4.50 8.44
CA LYS A 198 35.84 -3.22 8.76
C LYS A 198 34.61 -3.40 9.65
N ALA A 199 34.62 -2.75 10.79
CA ALA A 199 33.43 -2.51 11.61
C ALA A 199 33.03 -1.05 11.53
N THR A 200 31.72 -0.78 11.47
CA THR A 200 31.17 0.57 11.49
C THR A 200 30.10 0.67 12.58
N GLY A 201 30.12 1.75 13.31
CA GLY A 201 29.09 2.07 14.30
C GLY A 201 28.66 3.51 14.17
N GLN A 202 27.47 3.82 14.68
CA GLN A 202 26.93 5.18 14.72
C GLN A 202 26.22 5.39 16.06
N VAL A 203 26.49 6.54 16.66
CA VAL A 203 25.85 6.98 17.90
C VAL A 203 25.24 8.35 17.69
N VAL A 204 24.01 8.57 18.16
CA VAL A 204 23.38 9.89 18.14
C VAL A 204 23.92 10.71 19.29
N THR A 205 24.60 11.81 18.96
CA THR A 205 25.18 12.74 19.95
C THR A 205 24.26 13.92 20.28
N PHE A 206 23.34 14.25 19.37
CA PHE A 206 22.25 15.20 19.58
C PHE A 206 21.03 14.73 18.76
N ASP A 207 19.93 14.49 19.44
CA ASP A 207 18.75 13.87 18.83
C ASP A 207 17.99 14.80 17.86
N GLY A 208 18.04 16.12 18.04
CA GLY A 208 17.40 17.07 17.15
C GLY A 208 15.94 16.68 16.82
N TYR A 209 15.59 16.59 15.54
CA TYR A 209 14.25 16.19 15.10
C TYR A 209 13.87 14.75 15.50
N LEU A 210 14.84 13.86 15.77
CA LEU A 210 14.58 12.50 16.21
C LEU A 210 13.87 12.46 17.56
N LYS A 211 13.98 13.52 18.37
CA LYS A 211 13.24 13.68 19.62
C LYS A 211 11.75 13.43 19.49
N VAL A 212 11.16 13.84 18.35
CA VAL A 212 9.74 13.72 18.08
C VAL A 212 9.42 12.72 16.96
N TYR A 213 10.39 12.42 16.10
CA TYR A 213 10.17 11.60 14.91
C TYR A 213 10.96 10.29 14.92
N GLY A 214 11.72 9.99 15.97
CA GLY A 214 12.59 8.82 16.05
C GLY A 214 11.86 7.48 15.90
N GLU A 215 10.62 7.37 16.40
CA GLU A 215 9.81 6.16 16.21
C GLU A 215 9.45 5.85 14.74
N TYR A 216 9.53 6.84 13.86
CA TYR A 216 9.28 6.72 12.43
C TYR A 216 10.56 6.59 11.59
N GLU A 217 11.72 6.52 12.24
CA GLU A 217 13.01 6.38 11.58
C GLU A 217 13.70 5.09 12.07
N ASP A 218 14.33 4.38 11.13
CA ASP A 218 15.19 3.23 11.48
C ASP A 218 16.55 3.76 11.97
N THR A 219 16.58 4.27 13.21
CA THR A 219 17.80 4.70 13.87
C THR A 219 18.02 3.83 15.09
N LYS A 220 18.88 2.85 14.97
CA LYS A 220 19.46 2.14 16.11
C LYS A 220 20.88 2.64 16.28
N ASP A 221 21.24 2.99 17.51
CA ASP A 221 22.62 3.24 17.85
C ASP A 221 23.37 1.91 17.77
N GLU A 222 24.39 1.86 16.91
CA GLU A 222 25.34 0.75 16.85
C GLU A 222 26.63 1.18 17.52
N VAL A 223 26.70 0.90 18.82
CA VAL A 223 27.80 1.35 19.66
C VAL A 223 28.95 0.35 19.52
N LEU A 224 30.07 0.83 18.98
CA LEU A 224 31.31 0.07 18.99
C LEU A 224 32.10 0.31 20.29
N PRO A 225 32.90 -0.69 20.77
CA PRO A 225 33.75 -0.50 21.93
C PRO A 225 34.74 0.69 21.79
N ALA A 226 35.00 1.34 22.90
CA ALA A 226 35.98 2.44 22.96
C ALA A 226 37.40 1.86 23.08
N PHE A 227 38.11 1.80 21.98
CA PHE A 227 39.45 1.20 21.95
C PHE A 227 40.55 2.08 22.56
N ASP A 228 40.31 3.37 22.78
CA ASP A 228 41.23 4.26 23.47
C ASP A 228 41.62 3.82 24.90
N LYS A 229 40.84 2.88 25.48
CA LYS A 229 41.08 2.31 26.80
C LYS A 229 41.88 1.01 26.78
N TYR A 230 42.11 0.40 25.62
CA TYR A 230 42.87 -0.85 25.50
C TYR A 230 44.34 -0.56 25.30
N LYS A 231 45.18 -1.07 26.21
CA LYS A 231 46.63 -0.98 26.12
C LYS A 231 47.24 -1.87 25.02
N THR A 232 46.49 -2.83 24.51
CA THR A 232 46.92 -3.77 23.48
C THR A 232 46.18 -3.47 22.17
N ASN A 233 46.93 -3.26 21.06
CA ASN A 233 46.37 -3.08 19.73
C ASN A 233 45.87 -4.38 19.07
N VAL A 234 45.60 -5.41 19.87
CA VAL A 234 45.20 -6.72 19.41
C VAL A 234 43.93 -7.14 20.12
N ILE A 235 42.98 -7.68 19.36
CA ILE A 235 41.74 -8.27 19.85
C ILE A 235 41.63 -9.72 19.37
N LEU A 236 40.96 -10.56 20.16
CA LEU A 236 40.68 -11.95 19.78
C LEU A 236 39.27 -12.03 19.23
N SER A 237 39.09 -12.76 18.12
CA SER A 237 37.77 -13.08 17.63
C SER A 237 37.15 -14.24 18.43
N ASN A 238 35.85 -14.18 18.65
CA ASN A 238 35.09 -15.29 19.19
C ASN A 238 34.85 -16.35 18.13
N ASP A 239 34.61 -15.91 16.89
CA ASP A 239 34.35 -16.77 15.73
C ASP A 239 34.68 -16.04 14.43
N ILE A 240 35.04 -16.80 13.39
CA ILE A 240 35.23 -16.30 12.02
C ILE A 240 34.33 -17.15 11.12
N THR A 241 33.27 -16.53 10.59
CA THR A 241 32.27 -17.21 9.77
C THR A 241 32.38 -16.84 8.31
N LYS A 242 31.93 -17.73 7.43
CA LYS A 242 31.67 -17.45 6.02
C LYS A 242 30.18 -17.61 5.73
N GLU A 243 29.63 -16.74 4.93
CA GLU A 243 28.22 -16.82 4.50
C GLU A 243 28.14 -16.70 2.98
N GLN A 244 27.38 -17.60 2.36
CA GLN A 244 27.09 -17.52 0.93
C GLN A 244 25.87 -16.65 0.70
N HIS A 245 26.04 -15.61 -0.14
CA HIS A 245 24.96 -14.75 -0.59
C HIS A 245 24.69 -14.97 -2.09
N PHE A 246 23.41 -15.00 -2.44
CA PHE A 246 22.99 -15.07 -3.83
C PHE A 246 22.38 -13.75 -4.25
N THR A 247 22.64 -13.33 -5.49
CA THR A 247 21.92 -12.21 -6.09
C THR A 247 20.44 -12.56 -6.21
N LYS A 248 19.59 -11.65 -5.79
CA LYS A 248 18.13 -11.80 -5.87
C LYS A 248 17.60 -10.95 -7.01
N ALA A 249 16.63 -11.48 -7.74
CA ALA A 249 15.87 -10.67 -8.70
C ALA A 249 15.25 -9.43 -8.01
N PRO A 250 15.04 -8.32 -8.75
CA PRO A 250 14.36 -7.15 -8.22
C PRO A 250 13.03 -7.54 -7.60
N ALA A 251 12.75 -7.01 -6.42
CA ALA A 251 11.51 -7.32 -5.73
C ALA A 251 10.32 -6.68 -6.45
N ARG A 252 9.18 -7.40 -6.50
CA ARG A 252 7.92 -6.84 -7.01
C ARG A 252 7.50 -5.60 -6.22
N TYR A 253 6.76 -4.70 -6.87
CA TYR A 253 6.30 -3.46 -6.26
C TYR A 253 5.36 -3.69 -5.08
N THR A 254 5.62 -3.00 -3.98
CA THR A 254 4.60 -2.68 -2.98
C THR A 254 3.80 -1.48 -3.45
N GLU A 255 2.64 -1.21 -2.84
CA GLU A 255 1.84 -0.01 -3.16
C GLU A 255 2.66 1.28 -2.98
N ALA A 256 3.41 1.38 -1.86
CA ALA A 256 4.29 2.52 -1.60
C ALA A 256 5.38 2.70 -2.67
N LYS A 257 6.04 1.61 -3.08
CA LYS A 257 7.09 1.68 -4.09
C LYS A 257 6.54 2.04 -5.46
N LEU A 258 5.34 1.54 -5.83
CA LEU A 258 4.72 1.87 -7.10
C LEU A 258 4.27 3.34 -7.15
N ILE A 259 3.71 3.87 -6.05
CA ILE A 259 3.35 5.30 -5.97
C ILE A 259 4.60 6.17 -6.10
N LYS A 260 5.69 5.80 -5.44
CA LYS A 260 6.97 6.51 -5.56
C LYS A 260 7.48 6.52 -7.00
N GLU A 261 7.49 5.38 -7.66
CA GLU A 261 7.92 5.22 -9.05
C GLU A 261 7.05 6.07 -10.00
N MET A 262 5.73 6.05 -9.82
CA MET A 262 4.81 6.88 -10.60
C MET A 262 5.12 8.37 -10.43
N GLU A 263 5.37 8.83 -9.20
CA GLU A 263 5.76 10.22 -8.93
C GLU A 263 7.08 10.59 -9.62
N GLU A 264 8.10 9.72 -9.52
CA GLU A 264 9.42 9.94 -10.12
C GLU A 264 9.36 9.99 -11.65
N LEU A 265 8.48 9.20 -12.25
CA LEU A 265 8.25 9.15 -13.70
C LEU A 265 7.25 10.22 -14.19
N GLY A 266 6.67 11.02 -13.30
CA GLY A 266 5.66 12.04 -13.67
C GLY A 266 4.29 11.47 -14.06
N ILE A 267 4.01 10.22 -13.70
CA ILE A 267 2.74 9.53 -13.98
C ILE A 267 1.76 9.76 -12.84
N GLY A 268 0.61 10.35 -13.16
CA GLY A 268 -0.43 10.66 -12.18
C GLY A 268 -0.14 11.92 -11.38
N ARG A 269 -1.11 12.29 -10.55
CA ARG A 269 -1.10 13.49 -9.70
C ARG A 269 -1.66 13.12 -8.32
N PRO A 270 -1.59 14.00 -7.32
CA PRO A 270 -2.14 13.75 -5.98
C PRO A 270 -3.58 13.23 -5.95
N SER A 271 -4.39 13.60 -6.93
CA SER A 271 -5.78 13.15 -7.05
C SER A 271 -5.94 11.75 -7.64
N THR A 272 -4.96 11.22 -8.36
CA THR A 272 -5.09 9.98 -9.16
C THR A 272 -4.35 8.78 -8.60
N TYR A 273 -3.28 8.94 -7.80
CA TYR A 273 -2.49 7.82 -7.29
C TYR A 273 -3.35 6.74 -6.63
N ALA A 274 -4.15 7.10 -5.64
CA ALA A 274 -4.99 6.14 -4.91
C ALA A 274 -6.04 5.47 -5.82
N LYS A 275 -6.61 6.23 -6.78
CA LYS A 275 -7.60 5.72 -7.74
C LYS A 275 -6.96 4.72 -8.70
N THR A 276 -5.76 4.99 -9.19
CA THR A 276 -5.01 4.08 -10.08
C THR A 276 -4.72 2.76 -9.37
N MET A 277 -4.20 2.81 -8.12
CA MET A 277 -3.97 1.61 -7.32
C MET A 277 -5.24 0.79 -7.09
N ASP A 278 -6.35 1.46 -6.82
CA ASP A 278 -7.64 0.78 -6.62
C ASP A 278 -8.16 0.18 -7.93
N THR A 279 -8.03 0.88 -9.06
CA THR A 279 -8.50 0.45 -10.37
C THR A 279 -7.83 -0.85 -10.83
N ILE A 280 -6.51 -0.93 -10.78
CA ILE A 280 -5.79 -2.13 -11.24
C ILE A 280 -6.10 -3.36 -10.38
N LYS A 281 -6.41 -3.17 -9.09
CA LYS A 281 -6.86 -4.24 -8.17
C LYS A 281 -8.29 -4.66 -8.45
N THR A 282 -9.22 -3.71 -8.53
CA THR A 282 -10.65 -4.00 -8.69
C THR A 282 -11.01 -4.57 -10.05
N ARG A 283 -10.25 -4.24 -11.08
CA ARG A 283 -10.35 -4.84 -12.41
C ARG A 283 -9.67 -6.20 -12.51
N GLY A 284 -8.98 -6.63 -11.46
CA GLY A 284 -8.29 -7.92 -11.43
C GLY A 284 -7.05 -8.00 -12.33
N TYR A 285 -6.46 -6.87 -12.72
CA TYR A 285 -5.22 -6.85 -13.51
C TYR A 285 -4.02 -7.27 -12.69
N VAL A 286 -4.08 -7.02 -11.38
CA VAL A 286 -3.09 -7.45 -10.39
C VAL A 286 -3.78 -8.06 -9.18
N LYS A 287 -3.07 -8.98 -8.50
CA LYS A 287 -3.42 -9.49 -7.18
C LYS A 287 -2.32 -9.10 -6.18
N ILE A 288 -2.68 -9.07 -4.89
CA ILE A 288 -1.71 -8.81 -3.82
C ILE A 288 -1.28 -10.14 -3.20
N VAL A 289 0.03 -10.38 -3.23
CA VAL A 289 0.67 -11.51 -2.55
C VAL A 289 1.81 -10.94 -1.72
N ASP A 290 1.87 -11.24 -0.44
CA ASP A 290 2.89 -10.73 0.50
C ASP A 290 3.08 -9.21 0.41
N LYS A 291 1.97 -8.48 0.40
CA LYS A 291 1.93 -7.00 0.26
C LYS A 291 2.52 -6.46 -1.05
N ARG A 292 2.71 -7.30 -2.07
CA ARG A 292 3.28 -6.95 -3.37
C ARG A 292 2.29 -7.19 -4.50
N PHE A 293 2.35 -6.35 -5.52
CA PHE A 293 1.59 -6.53 -6.74
C PHE A 293 2.15 -7.68 -7.57
N VAL A 294 1.27 -8.59 -7.96
CA VAL A 294 1.57 -9.68 -8.90
C VAL A 294 0.60 -9.56 -10.06
N PRO A 295 1.07 -9.37 -11.31
CA PRO A 295 0.21 -9.36 -12.48
C PRO A 295 -0.59 -10.67 -12.58
N THR A 296 -1.83 -10.57 -13.03
CA THR A 296 -2.67 -11.73 -13.37
C THR A 296 -2.54 -12.03 -14.87
N GLU A 297 -2.99 -13.19 -15.30
CA GLU A 297 -3.05 -13.55 -16.72
C GLU A 297 -3.82 -12.52 -17.54
N ILE A 298 -4.97 -12.06 -17.01
CA ILE A 298 -5.78 -11.00 -17.65
C ILE A 298 -4.98 -9.68 -17.73
N GLY A 299 -4.27 -9.34 -16.65
CA GLY A 299 -3.44 -8.13 -16.64
C GLY A 299 -2.34 -8.17 -17.68
N ILE A 300 -1.66 -9.30 -17.82
CA ILE A 300 -0.61 -9.52 -18.82
C ILE A 300 -1.23 -9.46 -20.23
N GLU A 301 -2.28 -10.26 -20.50
CA GLU A 301 -2.94 -10.30 -21.83
C GLU A 301 -3.41 -8.92 -22.29
N ILE A 302 -4.01 -8.12 -21.39
CA ILE A 302 -4.46 -6.76 -21.74
C ILE A 302 -3.27 -5.84 -22.01
N THR A 303 -2.21 -5.93 -21.20
CA THR A 303 -1.04 -5.08 -21.38
C THR A 303 -0.35 -5.40 -22.71
N ASP A 304 -0.17 -6.68 -23.03
CA ASP A 304 0.47 -7.12 -24.27
C ASP A 304 -0.32 -6.63 -25.50
N LYS A 305 -1.65 -6.81 -25.51
CA LYS A 305 -2.51 -6.32 -26.59
C LYS A 305 -2.50 -4.79 -26.73
N LEU A 306 -2.50 -4.08 -25.61
CA LEU A 306 -2.42 -2.62 -25.65
C LEU A 306 -1.07 -2.14 -26.12
N GLN A 307 0.02 -2.80 -25.77
CA GLN A 307 1.36 -2.47 -26.27
C GLN A 307 1.51 -2.79 -27.75
N GLU A 308 0.95 -3.90 -28.22
CA GLU A 308 1.00 -4.29 -29.63
C GLU A 308 0.27 -3.29 -30.55
N HIS A 309 -0.95 -2.87 -30.18
CA HIS A 309 -1.80 -2.04 -31.03
C HIS A 309 -1.75 -0.55 -30.71
N PHE A 310 -1.31 -0.16 -29.50
CA PHE A 310 -1.31 1.23 -29.02
C PHE A 310 0.01 1.62 -28.36
N SER A 311 1.16 1.10 -28.85
CA SER A 311 2.48 1.33 -28.25
C SER A 311 2.83 2.83 -28.07
N HIS A 312 2.37 3.68 -28.98
CA HIS A 312 2.57 5.12 -28.93
C HIS A 312 1.79 5.81 -27.80
N LEU A 313 0.71 5.18 -27.27
CA LEU A 313 -0.09 5.68 -26.15
C LEU A 313 0.23 4.97 -24.82
N ILE A 314 0.55 3.67 -24.90
CA ILE A 314 0.76 2.83 -23.72
C ILE A 314 2.25 2.78 -23.41
N ASN A 315 2.78 3.90 -23.02
CA ASN A 315 4.15 4.03 -22.53
C ASN A 315 4.25 5.12 -21.44
N VAL A 316 5.34 5.05 -20.69
CA VAL A 316 5.61 5.93 -19.54
C VAL A 316 5.73 7.39 -20.00
N GLU A 317 6.49 7.62 -21.09
CA GLU A 317 6.79 8.96 -21.59
C GLU A 317 5.53 9.68 -22.08
N TYR A 318 4.69 8.99 -22.83
CA TYR A 318 3.42 9.55 -23.31
C TYR A 318 2.52 9.96 -22.13
N THR A 319 2.38 9.10 -21.12
CA THR A 319 1.54 9.40 -19.95
C THR A 319 2.08 10.60 -19.16
N ALA A 320 3.39 10.68 -18.96
CA ALA A 320 4.03 11.82 -18.31
C ALA A 320 3.84 13.14 -19.11
N ASN A 321 3.99 13.08 -20.44
CA ASN A 321 3.79 14.23 -21.31
C ASN A 321 2.33 14.72 -21.32
N MET A 322 1.36 13.80 -21.30
CA MET A 322 -0.06 14.16 -21.19
C MET A 322 -0.36 14.89 -19.87
N GLU A 323 0.18 14.42 -18.75
CA GLU A 323 0.04 15.11 -17.45
C GLU A 323 0.65 16.53 -17.50
N ASN A 324 1.81 16.67 -18.13
CA ASN A 324 2.45 17.98 -18.31
C ASN A 324 1.64 18.90 -19.24
N ASP A 325 1.00 18.38 -20.27
CA ASP A 325 0.15 19.16 -21.16
C ASP A 325 -1.13 19.62 -20.46
N LEU A 326 -1.69 18.80 -19.56
CA LEU A 326 -2.80 19.22 -18.69
C LEU A 326 -2.39 20.34 -17.73
N ASP A 327 -1.17 20.29 -17.19
CA ASP A 327 -0.63 21.38 -16.36
C ASP A 327 -0.47 22.69 -17.18
N LYS A 328 0.08 22.63 -18.40
CA LYS A 328 0.18 23.79 -19.31
C LYS A 328 -1.19 24.40 -19.66
N ILE A 329 -2.24 23.57 -19.82
CA ILE A 329 -3.61 24.06 -20.03
C ILE A 329 -4.08 24.80 -18.78
N SER A 330 -3.84 24.25 -17.60
CA SER A 330 -4.19 24.87 -16.31
C SER A 330 -3.49 26.22 -16.09
N GLU A 331 -2.25 26.35 -16.57
CA GLU A 331 -1.46 27.58 -16.54
C GLU A 331 -1.81 28.59 -17.63
N GLY A 332 -2.67 28.21 -18.58
CA GLY A 332 -3.05 29.05 -19.71
C GLY A 332 -1.97 29.16 -20.81
N THR A 333 -0.94 28.31 -20.76
CA THR A 333 0.18 28.32 -21.74
C THR A 333 -0.07 27.39 -22.94
N ALA A 334 -1.09 26.53 -22.90
CA ALA A 334 -1.50 25.64 -23.98
C ALA A 334 -3.01 25.68 -24.24
N VAL A 335 -3.39 25.41 -25.49
CA VAL A 335 -4.78 25.37 -25.96
C VAL A 335 -5.26 23.92 -25.96
N TRP A 336 -6.24 23.60 -25.13
CA TRP A 336 -6.74 22.22 -24.94
C TRP A 336 -7.31 21.60 -26.23
N THR A 337 -7.97 22.38 -27.10
CA THR A 337 -8.56 21.88 -28.34
C THR A 337 -7.48 21.39 -29.31
N LYS A 338 -6.32 22.05 -29.33
CA LYS A 338 -5.18 21.63 -30.18
C LYS A 338 -4.58 20.30 -29.65
N ILE A 339 -4.38 20.19 -28.35
CA ILE A 339 -3.87 18.95 -27.75
C ILE A 339 -4.82 17.77 -28.02
N LEU A 340 -6.13 18.02 -27.94
CA LEU A 340 -7.15 16.99 -28.17
C LEU A 340 -7.21 16.60 -29.68
N ASP A 341 -7.07 17.55 -30.59
CA ASP A 341 -7.05 17.32 -32.03
C ASP A 341 -5.81 16.50 -32.43
N ASP A 342 -4.65 16.88 -31.91
CA ASP A 342 -3.39 16.16 -32.16
C ASP A 342 -3.43 14.73 -31.63
N PHE A 343 -4.03 14.53 -30.45
CA PHE A 343 -4.27 13.21 -29.91
C PHE A 343 -5.23 12.38 -30.77
N TYR A 344 -6.36 12.95 -31.15
CA TYR A 344 -7.41 12.22 -31.86
C TYR A 344 -6.96 11.78 -33.27
N LYS A 345 -6.16 12.59 -33.95
CA LYS A 345 -5.57 12.26 -35.25
C LYS A 345 -4.68 11.02 -35.25
N GLN A 346 -4.05 10.72 -34.10
CA GLN A 346 -3.24 9.52 -33.95
C GLN A 346 -4.08 8.34 -33.41
N PHE A 347 -5.02 8.63 -32.51
CA PHE A 347 -5.82 7.64 -31.83
C PHE A 347 -6.85 6.96 -32.73
N GLU A 348 -7.60 7.73 -33.53
CA GLU A 348 -8.66 7.19 -34.41
C GLU A 348 -8.16 6.12 -35.38
N PRO A 349 -7.07 6.34 -36.16
CA PRO A 349 -6.51 5.31 -37.03
C PRO A 349 -6.09 4.04 -36.26
N SER A 350 -5.44 4.20 -35.11
CA SER A 350 -5.00 3.06 -34.29
C SER A 350 -6.18 2.23 -33.78
N VAL A 351 -7.30 2.87 -33.42
CA VAL A 351 -8.52 2.16 -33.01
C VAL A 351 -9.11 1.37 -34.18
N LYS A 352 -9.15 1.93 -35.37
CA LYS A 352 -9.64 1.23 -36.59
C LYS A 352 -8.76 0.01 -36.89
N GLU A 353 -7.45 0.21 -36.92
CA GLU A 353 -6.48 -0.88 -37.14
C GLU A 353 -6.60 -1.97 -36.08
N ALA A 354 -6.68 -1.61 -34.80
CA ALA A 354 -6.85 -2.58 -33.72
C ALA A 354 -8.18 -3.33 -33.83
N PHE A 355 -9.27 -2.66 -34.25
CA PHE A 355 -10.58 -3.30 -34.43
C PHE A 355 -10.55 -4.37 -35.53
N ASP A 356 -9.80 -4.11 -36.61
CA ASP A 356 -9.71 -5.04 -37.74
C ASP A 356 -8.72 -6.18 -37.51
N ASN A 357 -7.60 -5.90 -36.81
CA ASN A 357 -6.46 -6.82 -36.69
C ASN A 357 -6.34 -7.51 -35.32
N MET A 358 -6.95 -6.97 -34.25
CA MET A 358 -6.84 -7.58 -32.92
C MET A 358 -7.59 -8.92 -32.85
N PRO A 359 -6.91 -10.03 -32.59
CA PRO A 359 -7.58 -11.34 -32.53
C PRO A 359 -8.61 -11.36 -31.41
N LYS A 360 -9.85 -11.67 -31.75
CA LYS A 360 -10.92 -11.89 -30.77
C LYS A 360 -10.69 -13.25 -30.12
N LYS A 361 -10.57 -13.29 -28.81
CA LYS A 361 -10.50 -14.55 -28.06
C LYS A 361 -11.82 -15.29 -28.23
N GLU A 362 -11.79 -16.41 -28.93
CA GLU A 362 -12.96 -17.28 -28.98
C GLU A 362 -13.27 -17.77 -27.56
N PRO A 363 -14.53 -17.64 -27.11
CA PRO A 363 -14.89 -18.14 -25.80
C PRO A 363 -14.79 -19.67 -25.77
N GLU A 364 -14.34 -20.22 -24.65
CA GLU A 364 -14.16 -21.66 -24.44
C GLU A 364 -15.51 -22.40 -24.65
N LYS A 365 -15.55 -23.34 -25.61
CA LYS A 365 -16.70 -24.18 -25.88
C LYS A 365 -16.87 -25.22 -24.76
N VAL A 366 -18.10 -25.40 -24.27
CA VAL A 366 -18.39 -26.33 -23.18
C VAL A 366 -18.63 -27.76 -23.68
N GLY A 367 -18.71 -27.96 -24.99
CA GLY A 367 -18.99 -29.27 -25.61
C GLY A 367 -20.47 -29.65 -25.66
N GLU A 368 -21.34 -28.70 -25.38
CA GLU A 368 -22.79 -28.82 -25.45
C GLU A 368 -23.38 -27.78 -26.39
N ASP A 369 -24.50 -28.13 -27.05
CA ASP A 369 -25.20 -27.20 -27.93
C ASP A 369 -26.38 -26.52 -27.22
N CYS A 370 -26.69 -25.32 -27.67
CA CYS A 370 -27.79 -24.52 -27.15
C CYS A 370 -29.14 -25.18 -27.48
N PRO A 371 -29.99 -25.44 -26.49
CA PRO A 371 -31.31 -26.08 -26.72
C PRO A 371 -32.29 -25.18 -27.50
N GLU A 372 -32.03 -23.86 -27.58
CA GLU A 372 -32.91 -22.94 -28.30
C GLU A 372 -32.53 -22.74 -29.75
N CYS A 373 -31.24 -22.81 -30.13
CA CYS A 373 -30.80 -22.48 -31.48
C CYS A 373 -29.74 -23.42 -32.07
N GLY A 374 -29.32 -24.46 -31.35
CA GLY A 374 -28.35 -25.46 -31.81
C GLY A 374 -26.91 -24.99 -31.91
N ASN A 375 -26.60 -23.72 -31.60
CA ASN A 375 -25.23 -23.23 -31.61
C ASN A 375 -24.46 -23.66 -30.33
N PRO A 376 -23.14 -23.81 -30.37
CA PRO A 376 -22.34 -24.22 -29.22
C PRO A 376 -22.55 -23.34 -27.98
N LEU A 377 -22.60 -23.94 -26.80
CA LEU A 377 -22.53 -23.22 -25.53
C LEU A 377 -21.08 -22.89 -25.19
N VAL A 378 -20.88 -21.70 -24.67
CA VAL A 378 -19.54 -21.15 -24.34
C VAL A 378 -19.52 -20.61 -22.94
N LYS A 379 -18.34 -20.71 -22.27
CA LYS A 379 -18.09 -20.06 -20.99
C LYS A 379 -17.91 -18.57 -21.20
N ARG A 380 -18.61 -17.75 -20.44
CA ARG A 380 -18.48 -16.28 -20.39
C ARG A 380 -18.28 -15.82 -18.96
N LYS A 381 -17.62 -14.69 -18.77
CA LYS A 381 -17.39 -14.07 -17.46
C LYS A 381 -18.25 -12.81 -17.34
N GLY A 382 -19.12 -12.79 -16.35
CA GLY A 382 -19.98 -11.65 -16.06
C GLY A 382 -19.67 -11.00 -14.71
N LYS A 383 -20.42 -9.96 -14.35
CA LYS A 383 -20.30 -9.22 -13.09
C LYS A 383 -20.39 -10.12 -11.83
N TYR A 384 -21.10 -11.23 -11.94
CA TYR A 384 -21.42 -12.13 -10.83
C TYR A 384 -20.65 -13.47 -10.88
N GLY A 385 -19.66 -13.59 -11.78
CA GLY A 385 -18.86 -14.80 -11.98
C GLY A 385 -18.97 -15.37 -13.38
N GLU A 386 -18.45 -16.59 -13.55
CA GLU A 386 -18.53 -17.32 -14.82
C GLU A 386 -19.92 -17.92 -15.02
N PHE A 387 -20.39 -17.90 -16.26
CA PHE A 387 -21.65 -18.51 -16.67
C PHE A 387 -21.52 -19.10 -18.06
N VAL A 388 -22.36 -20.07 -18.37
CA VAL A 388 -22.44 -20.73 -19.70
C VAL A 388 -23.59 -20.11 -20.47
N ALA A 389 -23.33 -19.64 -21.69
CA ALA A 389 -24.30 -18.99 -22.55
C ALA A 389 -24.13 -19.44 -24.01
N CYS A 390 -25.15 -19.19 -24.82
CA CYS A 390 -25.09 -19.45 -26.25
C CYS A 390 -24.02 -18.59 -26.93
N SER A 391 -23.22 -19.17 -27.85
CA SER A 391 -22.24 -18.46 -28.65
C SER A 391 -22.86 -17.43 -29.60
N ASN A 392 -24.12 -17.65 -30.02
CA ASN A 392 -24.86 -16.80 -30.96
C ASN A 392 -25.53 -15.58 -30.30
N PHE A 393 -25.01 -15.09 -29.19
CA PHE A 393 -25.44 -13.80 -28.63
C PHE A 393 -24.98 -12.65 -29.54
N PRO A 394 -25.82 -11.64 -29.83
CA PRO A 394 -27.10 -11.26 -29.17
C PRO A 394 -28.39 -11.91 -29.77
N GLU A 395 -28.33 -12.64 -30.86
CA GLU A 395 -29.51 -13.23 -31.51
C GLU A 395 -30.15 -14.28 -30.61
N CYS A 396 -29.36 -15.14 -29.95
CA CYS A 396 -29.82 -16.08 -28.95
C CYS A 396 -29.35 -15.66 -27.57
N LYS A 397 -30.29 -15.47 -26.65
CA LYS A 397 -30.02 -15.00 -25.28
C LYS A 397 -30.00 -16.12 -24.25
N TYR A 398 -29.92 -17.37 -24.67
CA TYR A 398 -29.91 -18.50 -23.77
C TYR A 398 -28.70 -18.49 -22.83
N ILE A 399 -28.97 -18.66 -21.54
CA ILE A 399 -27.99 -18.86 -20.49
C ILE A 399 -28.32 -20.18 -19.79
N LYS A 400 -27.32 -21.08 -19.74
CA LYS A 400 -27.49 -22.38 -19.05
C LYS A 400 -27.69 -22.12 -17.56
N PRO A 401 -28.82 -22.61 -16.97
CA PRO A 401 -29.00 -22.51 -15.52
C PRO A 401 -27.87 -23.22 -14.80
N THR A 402 -27.22 -22.54 -13.87
CA THR A 402 -26.27 -23.21 -12.96
C THR A 402 -27.07 -24.11 -12.02
N GLU A 403 -26.80 -25.42 -12.01
CA GLU A 403 -27.24 -26.31 -10.95
C GLU A 403 -26.64 -25.81 -9.64
N LYS A 404 -27.41 -25.02 -8.91
CA LYS A 404 -27.04 -24.69 -7.52
C LYS A 404 -27.39 -25.95 -6.72
N GLU A 405 -26.42 -26.51 -6.01
CA GLU A 405 -26.71 -27.47 -4.94
C GLU A 405 -27.79 -26.87 -4.04
N ILE A 406 -29.00 -27.43 -4.12
CA ILE A 406 -30.14 -27.01 -3.30
C ILE A 406 -29.84 -27.54 -1.91
N LYS A 407 -29.44 -26.65 -1.02
CA LYS A 407 -29.19 -26.98 0.38
C LYS A 407 -30.53 -27.19 1.06
N GLU A 408 -30.98 -28.45 1.11
CA GLU A 408 -32.15 -28.85 1.86
C GLU A 408 -31.87 -28.78 3.35
N ILE A 409 -32.72 -28.09 4.09
CA ILE A 409 -32.56 -27.84 5.52
C ILE A 409 -33.39 -28.81 6.36
N CYS A 410 -34.71 -28.81 6.15
CA CYS A 410 -35.64 -29.67 6.84
C CYS A 410 -36.96 -29.80 6.05
N LYS A 411 -37.82 -30.74 6.43
CA LYS A 411 -39.17 -30.85 5.86
C LYS A 411 -40.01 -29.62 6.16
N CYS A 412 -40.82 -29.21 5.19
CA CYS A 412 -41.76 -28.10 5.38
C CYS A 412 -42.86 -28.48 6.38
N PRO A 413 -43.09 -27.70 7.45
CA PRO A 413 -44.10 -28.03 8.44
C PRO A 413 -45.54 -27.85 7.94
N ASN A 414 -45.73 -27.08 6.86
CA ASN A 414 -47.08 -26.69 6.40
C ASN A 414 -47.61 -27.46 5.19
N CYS A 415 -46.73 -28.00 4.35
CA CYS A 415 -47.20 -28.76 3.18
C CYS A 415 -46.83 -30.25 3.17
N ASN A 416 -46.02 -30.75 4.10
CA ASN A 416 -45.52 -32.11 4.27
C ASN A 416 -44.80 -32.76 3.07
N GLU A 417 -44.93 -32.23 1.86
CA GLU A 417 -44.31 -32.72 0.62
C GLU A 417 -43.04 -31.94 0.25
N GLY A 418 -42.96 -30.67 0.66
CA GLY A 418 -41.83 -29.80 0.33
C GLY A 418 -40.73 -29.80 1.37
N MET A 419 -39.53 -29.38 0.94
CA MET A 419 -38.37 -29.11 1.79
C MET A 419 -38.16 -27.62 1.95
N ILE A 420 -37.76 -27.22 3.14
CA ILE A 420 -37.23 -25.85 3.36
C ILE A 420 -35.81 -25.81 2.80
N ILE A 421 -35.55 -24.87 1.89
CA ILE A 421 -34.27 -24.69 1.21
C ILE A 421 -33.77 -23.28 1.39
N GLU A 422 -32.46 -23.10 1.30
CA GLU A 422 -31.84 -21.77 1.32
C GLU A 422 -32.14 -21.00 0.03
N LYS A 423 -32.70 -19.81 0.14
CA LYS A 423 -33.03 -18.91 -0.97
C LYS A 423 -32.41 -17.52 -0.74
N ARG A 424 -32.28 -16.72 -1.80
CA ARG A 424 -31.88 -15.32 -1.70
C ARG A 424 -32.97 -14.39 -2.19
N SER A 425 -33.26 -13.36 -1.42
CA SER A 425 -34.21 -12.31 -1.79
C SER A 425 -33.66 -11.46 -2.94
N LYS A 426 -34.50 -10.65 -3.59
CA LYS A 426 -34.10 -9.69 -4.63
C LYS A 426 -33.01 -8.70 -4.15
N ARG A 427 -32.91 -8.46 -2.84
CA ARG A 427 -31.89 -7.60 -2.20
C ARG A 427 -30.65 -8.37 -1.74
N GLY A 428 -30.48 -9.65 -2.12
CA GLY A 428 -29.33 -10.48 -1.79
C GLY A 428 -29.32 -11.10 -0.39
N LYS A 429 -30.32 -10.82 0.47
CA LYS A 429 -30.39 -11.42 1.81
C LYS A 429 -30.83 -12.88 1.72
N VAL A 430 -30.17 -13.75 2.51
CA VAL A 430 -30.53 -15.15 2.66
C VAL A 430 -31.85 -15.27 3.46
N PHE A 431 -32.72 -16.17 3.02
CA PHE A 431 -33.89 -16.60 3.74
C PHE A 431 -34.15 -18.09 3.42
N TYR A 432 -34.99 -18.75 4.19
CA TYR A 432 -35.28 -20.17 4.08
C TYR A 432 -36.74 -20.33 3.70
N GLY A 433 -37.02 -20.92 2.54
CA GLY A 433 -38.38 -21.05 2.02
C GLY A 433 -38.67 -22.41 1.43
N CYS A 434 -39.93 -22.81 1.46
CA CYS A 434 -40.36 -24.06 0.86
C CYS A 434 -40.03 -24.11 -0.65
N ASN A 435 -39.56 -25.28 -1.12
CA ASN A 435 -39.28 -25.50 -2.54
C ASN A 435 -40.57 -25.60 -3.36
N ASN A 436 -41.72 -25.90 -2.71
CA ASN A 436 -43.04 -26.00 -3.33
C ASN A 436 -43.75 -24.61 -3.48
N TYR A 437 -42.98 -23.55 -3.54
CA TYR A 437 -43.50 -22.21 -3.85
C TYR A 437 -43.85 -22.15 -5.36
N PRO A 438 -44.99 -21.57 -5.79
CA PRO A 438 -45.92 -20.70 -5.06
C PRO A 438 -47.03 -21.37 -4.25
N ASP A 439 -47.23 -22.70 -4.39
CA ASP A 439 -48.30 -23.41 -3.72
C ASP A 439 -48.14 -23.41 -2.18
N CYS A 440 -46.89 -23.52 -1.71
CA CYS A 440 -46.57 -23.34 -0.30
C CYS A 440 -45.72 -22.07 -0.08
N LYS A 441 -46.25 -21.12 0.71
CA LYS A 441 -45.63 -19.83 0.98
C LYS A 441 -44.78 -19.78 2.27
N THR A 442 -44.52 -20.94 2.87
CA THR A 442 -43.74 -21.04 4.12
C THR A 442 -42.34 -20.48 3.91
N ALA A 443 -41.95 -19.49 4.73
CA ALA A 443 -40.62 -18.87 4.69
C ALA A 443 -40.18 -18.38 6.05
N TYR A 444 -38.86 -18.45 6.33
CA TYR A 444 -38.23 -18.02 7.56
C TYR A 444 -36.99 -17.13 7.23
N TRP A 445 -36.77 -16.10 8.05
CA TRP A 445 -35.58 -15.26 7.93
C TRP A 445 -34.36 -15.80 8.69
N ASP A 446 -34.61 -16.57 9.78
CA ASP A 446 -33.60 -17.24 10.56
C ASP A 446 -33.55 -18.73 10.20
N LEU A 447 -32.44 -19.44 10.39
CA LEU A 447 -32.23 -20.83 9.99
C LEU A 447 -33.18 -21.78 10.73
N PRO A 448 -34.14 -22.47 10.05
CA PRO A 448 -34.97 -23.49 10.67
C PRO A 448 -34.15 -24.71 11.07
N ILE A 449 -34.38 -25.26 12.25
CA ILE A 449 -33.61 -26.41 12.79
C ILE A 449 -34.38 -27.74 12.67
N GLY A 450 -35.60 -27.73 12.13
CA GLY A 450 -36.42 -28.92 11.96
C GLY A 450 -37.14 -29.40 13.24
N GLU A 451 -36.98 -28.72 14.35
CA GLU A 451 -37.62 -29.01 15.65
C GLU A 451 -38.84 -28.13 15.85
N LYS A 452 -39.84 -28.66 16.56
CA LYS A 452 -41.05 -27.93 16.92
C LYS A 452 -40.93 -27.30 18.31
N CYS A 453 -41.55 -26.14 18.47
CA CYS A 453 -41.66 -25.46 19.74
C CYS A 453 -42.50 -26.28 20.74
N PRO A 454 -42.07 -26.49 21.97
CA PRO A 454 -42.80 -27.21 22.99
C PRO A 454 -44.09 -26.50 23.41
N ASP A 455 -44.13 -25.13 23.30
CA ASP A 455 -45.25 -24.35 23.78
C ASP A 455 -46.35 -24.17 22.73
N CYS A 456 -45.99 -23.98 21.44
CA CYS A 456 -46.98 -23.69 20.40
C CYS A 456 -46.91 -24.58 19.16
N ASN A 457 -45.98 -25.54 19.14
CA ASN A 457 -45.77 -26.50 18.02
C ASN A 457 -45.30 -25.89 16.69
N ALA A 458 -44.94 -24.59 16.68
CA ALA A 458 -44.38 -23.93 15.51
C ALA A 458 -42.88 -24.27 15.30
N MET A 459 -42.32 -23.93 14.14
CA MET A 459 -40.92 -24.21 13.80
C MET A 459 -39.95 -23.44 14.71
N LEU A 460 -38.93 -24.10 15.23
CA LEU A 460 -37.81 -23.46 15.91
C LEU A 460 -36.75 -22.98 14.90
N THR A 461 -36.24 -21.78 15.09
CA THR A 461 -35.26 -21.15 14.22
C THR A 461 -34.02 -20.75 15.05
N LYS A 462 -32.84 -20.77 14.40
CA LYS A 462 -31.57 -20.43 15.01
C LYS A 462 -30.96 -19.14 14.44
N LYS A 463 -30.60 -18.22 15.32
CA LYS A 463 -29.86 -16.98 14.99
C LYS A 463 -28.79 -16.72 16.03
N ASN A 464 -27.55 -16.48 15.62
CA ASN A 464 -26.42 -16.17 16.51
C ASN A 464 -26.31 -17.13 17.71
N ASN A 465 -26.48 -18.44 17.49
CA ASN A 465 -26.50 -19.52 18.50
C ASN A 465 -27.67 -19.52 19.49
N ILE A 466 -28.65 -18.64 19.33
CA ILE A 466 -29.90 -18.65 20.10
C ILE A 466 -30.96 -19.36 19.29
N ILE A 467 -31.65 -20.35 19.89
CA ILE A 467 -32.78 -21.04 19.31
C ILE A 467 -34.06 -20.37 19.84
N LYS A 468 -34.93 -19.93 18.93
CA LYS A 468 -36.22 -19.29 19.26
C LYS A 468 -37.36 -19.83 18.44
N CYS A 469 -38.56 -19.72 18.95
CA CYS A 469 -39.74 -20.05 18.19
C CYS A 469 -40.02 -19.00 17.11
N SER A 470 -40.57 -19.43 15.96
CA SER A 470 -41.00 -18.56 14.86
C SER A 470 -42.29 -17.79 15.18
N GLU A 471 -43.09 -18.19 16.19
CA GLU A 471 -44.43 -17.66 16.44
C GLU A 471 -44.68 -17.21 17.90
N CYS A 472 -43.93 -17.71 18.89
CA CYS A 472 -44.07 -17.32 20.30
C CYS A 472 -42.75 -16.92 20.94
N ASP A 473 -42.78 -16.49 22.20
CA ASP A 473 -41.58 -15.99 22.91
C ASP A 473 -40.64 -17.08 23.44
N TYR A 474 -40.88 -18.34 23.12
CA TYR A 474 -39.99 -19.44 23.54
C TYR A 474 -38.60 -19.27 22.95
N GLN A 475 -37.59 -19.35 23.82
CA GLN A 475 -36.20 -19.43 23.40
C GLN A 475 -35.39 -20.36 24.31
N LYS A 476 -34.39 -21.00 23.71
CA LYS A 476 -33.53 -22.02 24.33
C LYS A 476 -32.07 -21.69 24.10
#